data_08e8752d4c2a338d1d38ccd72bdb6ffc
#
_entry.id   08e8752d4c2a338d1d38ccd72bdb6ffc
#
_cell.length_a   1.000
_cell.length_b   1.000
_cell.length_c   1.000
_cell.angle_alpha   90.00
_cell.angle_beta   90.00
_cell.angle_gamma   90.00
#
_symmetry.space_group_name_H-M   'P 1'
#
loop_
_entity.id
_entity.type
_entity.pdbx_description
1 polymer ?
#
loop_
_entity_poly.entity_id
_entity_poly.type
_entity_poly.pdbx_seq_one_letter_code
_entity_poly.pdbx_strand_id
1 'polypeptide(L)'
;QTTSYVFRNSQHAADRFGLADAGNIYGRLTNSTQDVFEKRIAALEGGSAALALASGAAAIAYTIEALAANGGHIVAQKTIYGGSYNLLAHTLTQYGITTTFVDAHNLEEVKAAIQDDTRAVYLETLGNPNADIPDIDAIAELAHAAGLPVVVDNTFGTPYLFRPFEHGADIVVHSATKFIGGHGT
;
A
#
# COMPACT_ATOMS: atom_id res chain seq x y z
N GLN A 1 0.76 -0.56 -26.17
CA GLN A 1 2.03 -1.04 -25.56
C GLN A 1 3.18 -0.17 -26.04
N THR A 2 3.84 0.55 -25.16
CA THR A 2 4.95 1.44 -25.48
C THR A 2 6.06 1.24 -24.46
N THR A 3 7.28 0.89 -24.93
CA THR A 3 8.45 0.74 -24.07
C THR A 3 9.24 2.04 -24.00
N SER A 4 9.53 2.62 -25.17
CA SER A 4 10.30 3.86 -25.29
C SER A 4 9.41 4.95 -25.90
N TYR A 5 9.67 6.18 -25.52
CA TYR A 5 8.99 7.36 -26.07
C TYR A 5 9.95 8.16 -26.94
N VAL A 6 9.42 8.82 -27.96
CA VAL A 6 10.21 9.64 -28.87
C VAL A 6 10.31 11.07 -28.37
N PHE A 7 11.41 11.72 -28.68
CA PHE A 7 11.66 13.12 -28.35
C PHE A 7 11.70 13.96 -29.63
N ARG A 8 11.31 15.22 -29.52
CA ARG A 8 11.31 16.17 -30.66
C ARG A 8 12.71 16.49 -31.18
N ASN A 9 13.68 16.54 -30.25
CA ASN A 9 15.10 16.80 -30.50
C ASN A 9 15.92 16.44 -29.25
N SER A 10 17.25 16.57 -29.33
CA SER A 10 18.17 16.24 -28.25
C SER A 10 17.96 17.11 -27.00
N GLN A 11 17.60 18.40 -27.16
CA GLN A 11 17.33 19.27 -26.01
C GLN A 11 16.08 18.81 -25.25
N HIS A 12 15.01 18.46 -25.96
CA HIS A 12 13.79 17.90 -25.35
C HIS A 12 14.08 16.59 -24.58
N ALA A 13 14.98 15.75 -25.11
CA ALA A 13 15.42 14.56 -24.39
C ALA A 13 16.18 14.94 -23.11
N ALA A 14 17.12 15.88 -23.19
CA ALA A 14 17.88 16.34 -22.04
C ALA A 14 16.97 16.92 -20.94
N ASP A 15 15.99 17.74 -21.32
CA ASP A 15 15.04 18.35 -20.39
C ASP A 15 14.18 17.28 -19.69
N ARG A 16 13.74 16.23 -20.40
CA ARG A 16 13.00 15.09 -19.85
C ARG A 16 13.84 14.29 -18.86
N PHE A 17 15.05 13.92 -19.24
CA PHE A 17 15.96 13.17 -18.37
C PHE A 17 16.45 13.99 -17.19
N GLY A 18 16.58 15.30 -17.36
CA GLY A 18 16.92 16.26 -16.30
C GLY A 18 15.73 16.69 -15.43
N LEU A 19 14.52 16.15 -15.67
CA LEU A 19 13.27 16.48 -14.96
C LEU A 19 12.84 17.95 -15.05
N ALA A 20 13.38 18.69 -16.04
CA ALA A 20 12.99 20.07 -16.33
C ALA A 20 11.67 20.14 -17.14
N ASP A 21 11.34 19.09 -17.86
CA ASP A 21 10.08 18.92 -18.59
C ASP A 21 9.43 17.59 -18.17
N ALA A 22 8.20 17.65 -17.67
CA ALA A 22 7.47 16.46 -17.20
C ALA A 22 6.97 15.61 -18.38
N GLY A 23 7.00 14.29 -18.26
CA GLY A 23 6.40 13.36 -19.21
C GLY A 23 7.13 12.01 -19.32
N ASN A 24 6.65 11.21 -20.27
CA ASN A 24 7.13 9.85 -20.43
C ASN A 24 8.50 9.79 -21.13
N ILE A 25 9.35 8.90 -20.64
CA ILE A 25 10.69 8.60 -21.17
C ILE A 25 10.77 7.14 -21.58
N TYR A 26 10.48 6.25 -20.63
CA TYR A 26 10.61 4.81 -20.80
C TYR A 26 9.56 4.08 -19.93
N GLY A 27 8.92 3.04 -20.49
CA GLY A 27 7.77 2.37 -19.89
C GLY A 27 8.01 1.70 -18.53
N ARG A 28 9.26 1.46 -18.15
CA ARG A 28 9.59 0.99 -16.78
C ARG A 28 9.46 2.10 -15.74
N LEU A 29 9.71 3.35 -16.12
CA LEU A 29 9.65 4.52 -15.24
C LEU A 29 8.24 5.13 -15.25
N THR A 30 7.70 5.36 -16.43
CA THR A 30 6.39 5.97 -16.66
C THR A 30 5.74 5.40 -17.90
N ASN A 31 4.42 5.21 -17.85
CA ASN A 31 3.65 4.76 -19.01
C ASN A 31 2.28 5.44 -19.01
N SER A 32 1.87 5.98 -20.16
CA SER A 32 0.62 6.74 -20.25
C SER A 32 -0.64 5.93 -19.94
N THR A 33 -0.65 4.64 -20.24
CA THR A 33 -1.79 3.76 -19.92
C THR A 33 -1.83 3.45 -18.41
N GLN A 34 -0.67 3.16 -17.82
CA GLN A 34 -0.53 2.95 -16.39
C GLN A 34 -0.91 4.21 -15.61
N ASP A 35 -0.47 5.37 -16.04
CA ASP A 35 -0.80 6.68 -15.45
C ASP A 35 -2.30 6.96 -15.39
N VAL A 36 -3.06 6.54 -16.41
CA VAL A 36 -4.54 6.63 -16.38
C VAL A 36 -5.14 5.79 -15.26
N PHE A 37 -4.64 4.57 -15.07
CA PHE A 37 -5.07 3.70 -13.98
C PHE A 37 -4.70 4.30 -12.61
N GLU A 38 -3.46 4.73 -12.44
CA GLU A 38 -2.95 5.33 -11.20
C GLU A 38 -3.77 6.56 -10.79
N LYS A 39 -3.96 7.50 -11.70
CA LYS A 39 -4.77 8.70 -11.47
C LYS A 39 -6.23 8.38 -11.12
N ARG A 40 -6.80 7.37 -11.77
CA ARG A 40 -8.18 6.97 -11.50
C ARG A 40 -8.32 6.34 -10.11
N ILE A 41 -7.44 5.45 -9.72
CA ILE A 41 -7.47 4.84 -8.39
C ILE A 41 -7.22 5.88 -7.30
N ALA A 42 -6.23 6.78 -7.50
CA ALA A 42 -6.00 7.88 -6.58
C ALA A 42 -7.27 8.75 -6.38
N ALA A 43 -7.94 9.12 -7.48
CA ALA A 43 -9.17 9.91 -7.42
C ALA A 43 -10.34 9.17 -6.75
N LEU A 44 -10.47 7.87 -6.98
CA LEU A 44 -11.53 7.05 -6.38
C LEU A 44 -11.35 6.88 -4.86
N GLU A 45 -10.11 6.67 -4.41
CA GLU A 45 -9.78 6.58 -2.97
C GLU A 45 -9.72 7.94 -2.28
N GLY A 46 -9.62 9.04 -3.01
CA GLY A 46 -9.36 10.35 -2.43
C GLY A 46 -7.89 10.58 -2.06
N GLY A 47 -6.98 9.78 -2.61
CA GLY A 47 -5.55 9.88 -2.40
C GLY A 47 -4.88 10.93 -3.28
N SER A 48 -3.69 11.37 -2.90
CA SER A 48 -2.90 12.36 -3.64
C SER A 48 -2.21 11.78 -4.88
N ALA A 49 -1.85 10.49 -4.85
CA ALA A 49 -1.21 9.76 -5.95
C ALA A 49 -1.40 8.25 -5.76
N ALA A 50 -1.15 7.49 -6.84
CA ALA A 50 -1.07 6.03 -6.78
C ALA A 50 0.08 5.53 -7.65
N LEU A 51 0.54 4.31 -7.36
CA LEU A 51 1.56 3.60 -8.11
C LEU A 51 1.04 2.21 -8.48
N ALA A 52 1.01 1.90 -9.76
CA ALA A 52 0.66 0.57 -10.23
C ALA A 52 1.87 -0.35 -10.24
N LEU A 53 1.68 -1.54 -9.69
CA LEU A 53 2.70 -2.58 -9.56
C LEU A 53 2.23 -3.86 -10.24
N ALA A 54 3.12 -4.82 -10.37
CA ALA A 54 2.86 -6.07 -11.07
C ALA A 54 1.81 -6.97 -10.39
N SER A 55 1.57 -6.78 -9.08
CA SER A 55 0.57 -7.54 -8.31
C SER A 55 0.25 -6.85 -6.99
N GLY A 56 -0.87 -7.22 -6.35
CA GLY A 56 -1.20 -6.80 -4.99
C GLY A 56 -0.15 -7.24 -3.97
N ALA A 57 0.42 -8.44 -4.13
CA ALA A 57 1.52 -8.89 -3.27
C ALA A 57 2.76 -8.00 -3.39
N ALA A 58 3.10 -7.53 -4.60
CA ALA A 58 4.18 -6.57 -4.81
C ALA A 58 3.84 -5.20 -4.18
N ALA A 59 2.57 -4.77 -4.24
CA ALA A 59 2.15 -3.52 -3.61
C ALA A 59 2.36 -3.57 -2.08
N ILE A 60 1.98 -4.66 -1.43
CA ILE A 60 2.19 -4.86 0.01
C ILE A 60 3.69 -4.93 0.32
N ALA A 61 4.45 -5.79 -0.39
CA ALA A 61 5.86 -5.99 -0.14
C ALA A 61 6.65 -4.67 -0.22
N TYR A 62 6.48 -3.93 -1.31
CA TYR A 62 7.21 -2.67 -1.52
C TYR A 62 6.78 -1.56 -0.57
N THR A 63 5.50 -1.54 -0.15
CA THR A 63 5.04 -0.60 0.88
C THR A 63 5.75 -0.88 2.21
N ILE A 64 5.76 -2.13 2.66
CA ILE A 64 6.41 -2.50 3.91
C ILE A 64 7.94 -2.30 3.84
N GLU A 65 8.57 -2.71 2.74
CA GLU A 65 10.01 -2.50 2.53
C GLU A 65 10.38 -1.02 2.52
N ALA A 66 9.56 -0.16 1.93
CA ALA A 66 9.79 1.28 1.91
C ALA A 66 9.68 1.92 3.31
N LEU A 67 8.73 1.47 4.12
CA LEU A 67 8.51 1.97 5.49
C LEU A 67 9.54 1.43 6.48
N ALA A 68 9.94 0.16 6.34
CA ALA A 68 10.83 -0.55 7.23
C ALA A 68 12.22 -0.80 6.60
N ALA A 69 12.68 0.08 5.71
CA ALA A 69 14.00 -0.01 5.08
C ALA A 69 15.10 -0.14 6.16
N ASN A 70 16.03 -1.06 5.93
CA ASN A 70 17.10 -1.42 6.88
C ASN A 70 16.62 -2.15 8.15
N GLY A 71 15.44 -2.74 8.13
CA GLY A 71 14.83 -3.44 9.24
C GLY A 71 13.89 -2.55 10.05
N GLY A 72 13.11 -3.19 10.93
CA GLY A 72 12.12 -2.55 11.78
C GLY A 72 10.97 -3.47 12.09
N HIS A 73 9.99 -2.95 12.80
CA HIS A 73 8.85 -3.72 13.28
C HIS A 73 7.54 -3.23 12.66
N ILE A 74 6.63 -4.16 12.39
CA ILE A 74 5.26 -3.89 11.91
C ILE A 74 4.26 -4.47 12.91
N VAL A 75 3.26 -3.69 13.27
CA VAL A 75 2.06 -4.20 13.96
C VAL A 75 1.03 -4.54 12.89
N ALA A 76 0.58 -5.78 12.82
CA ALA A 76 -0.36 -6.22 11.78
C ALA A 76 -1.58 -6.90 12.40
N GLN A 77 -2.75 -6.65 11.80
CA GLN A 77 -3.96 -7.42 12.10
C GLN A 77 -3.71 -8.92 11.88
N LYS A 78 -4.16 -9.79 12.79
CA LYS A 78 -3.93 -11.24 12.70
C LYS A 78 -4.79 -11.94 11.64
N THR A 79 -5.94 -11.37 11.33
CA THR A 79 -6.92 -11.88 10.34
C THR A 79 -6.73 -11.20 9.00
N ILE A 80 -5.61 -11.45 8.33
CA ILE A 80 -5.27 -10.92 7.02
C ILE A 80 -5.13 -12.05 5.99
N TYR A 81 -5.10 -11.68 4.73
CA TYR A 81 -4.86 -12.62 3.64
C TYR A 81 -3.62 -13.48 3.89
N GLY A 82 -3.75 -14.81 3.71
CA GLY A 82 -2.66 -15.75 4.00
C GLY A 82 -1.35 -15.46 3.27
N GLY A 83 -1.39 -14.88 2.07
CA GLY A 83 -0.20 -14.42 1.36
C GLY A 83 0.49 -13.25 2.06
N SER A 84 -0.27 -12.28 2.56
CA SER A 84 0.24 -11.16 3.36
C SER A 84 0.79 -11.64 4.69
N TYR A 85 0.10 -12.57 5.34
CA TYR A 85 0.59 -13.19 6.55
C TYR A 85 1.94 -13.88 6.34
N ASN A 86 2.07 -14.73 5.30
CA ASN A 86 3.32 -15.40 5.00
C ASN A 86 4.45 -14.43 4.63
N LEU A 87 4.13 -13.37 3.89
CA LEU A 87 5.09 -12.31 3.58
C LEU A 87 5.65 -11.68 4.87
N LEU A 88 4.77 -11.23 5.76
CA LEU A 88 5.14 -10.56 7.01
C LEU A 88 5.78 -11.52 8.02
N ALA A 89 5.23 -12.72 8.20
CA ALA A 89 5.69 -13.67 9.22
C ALA A 89 7.00 -14.38 8.85
N HIS A 90 7.27 -14.59 7.56
CA HIS A 90 8.38 -15.46 7.14
C HIS A 90 9.32 -14.81 6.12
N THR A 91 8.79 -14.17 5.08
CA THR A 91 9.65 -13.66 4.00
C THR A 91 10.43 -12.42 4.43
N LEU A 92 9.76 -11.43 5.00
CA LEU A 92 10.38 -10.16 5.36
C LEU A 92 11.31 -10.26 6.59
N THR A 93 11.18 -11.31 7.40
CA THR A 93 12.13 -11.57 8.49
C THR A 93 13.56 -11.79 7.99
N GLN A 94 13.72 -12.30 6.77
CA GLN A 94 15.03 -12.47 6.13
C GLN A 94 15.70 -11.11 5.80
N TYR A 95 14.94 -10.04 5.79
CA TYR A 95 15.40 -8.67 5.55
C TYR A 95 15.44 -7.82 6.83
N GLY A 96 15.31 -8.49 7.99
CA GLY A 96 15.36 -7.82 9.31
C GLY A 96 14.07 -7.08 9.68
N ILE A 97 12.96 -7.36 8.99
CA ILE A 97 11.65 -6.79 9.32
C ILE A 97 10.88 -7.82 10.15
N THR A 98 10.48 -7.43 11.36
CA THR A 98 9.70 -8.26 12.28
C THR A 98 8.25 -7.83 12.32
N THR A 99 7.35 -8.74 12.73
CA THR A 99 5.91 -8.41 12.79
C THR A 99 5.28 -9.00 14.05
N THR A 100 4.51 -8.17 14.76
CA THR A 100 3.58 -8.63 15.81
C THR A 100 2.15 -8.62 15.26
N PHE A 101 1.53 -9.80 15.25
CA PHE A 101 0.13 -9.94 14.83
C PHE A 101 -0.78 -9.77 16.05
N VAL A 102 -1.79 -8.90 15.89
CA VAL A 102 -2.70 -8.48 16.96
C VAL A 102 -4.16 -8.72 16.60
N ASP A 103 -5.01 -8.81 17.62
CA ASP A 103 -6.45 -8.68 17.43
C ASP A 103 -6.79 -7.21 17.21
N ALA A 104 -7.16 -6.84 16.00
CA ALA A 104 -7.51 -5.46 15.66
C ALA A 104 -8.82 -4.95 16.32
N HIS A 105 -9.59 -5.83 16.97
CA HIS A 105 -10.72 -5.44 17.81
C HIS A 105 -10.32 -5.09 19.26
N ASN A 106 -9.05 -5.35 19.63
CA ASN A 106 -8.52 -5.06 20.94
C ASN A 106 -7.47 -3.95 20.89
N LEU A 107 -7.89 -2.71 21.08
CA LEU A 107 -7.01 -1.54 20.99
C LEU A 107 -5.86 -1.59 22.02
N GLU A 108 -6.06 -2.21 23.17
CA GLU A 108 -4.98 -2.38 24.18
C GLU A 108 -3.90 -3.34 23.66
N GLU A 109 -4.29 -4.40 22.93
CA GLU A 109 -3.35 -5.31 22.28
C GLU A 109 -2.57 -4.61 21.16
N VAL A 110 -3.26 -3.81 20.31
CA VAL A 110 -2.62 -2.99 19.28
C VAL A 110 -1.59 -2.05 19.92
N LYS A 111 -1.99 -1.33 20.97
CA LYS A 111 -1.13 -0.39 21.69
C LYS A 111 0.08 -1.06 22.32
N ALA A 112 -0.13 -2.21 22.98
CA ALA A 112 0.94 -2.95 23.63
C ALA A 112 1.95 -3.57 22.65
N ALA A 113 1.55 -3.78 21.39
CA ALA A 113 2.41 -4.30 20.33
C ALA A 113 3.37 -3.26 19.75
N ILE A 114 3.12 -1.97 19.95
CA ILE A 114 3.99 -0.88 19.44
C ILE A 114 5.32 -0.90 20.19
N GLN A 115 6.42 -0.92 19.46
CA GLN A 115 7.81 -0.92 19.94
C GLN A 115 8.54 0.34 19.42
N ASP A 116 9.71 0.61 19.96
CA ASP A 116 10.52 1.78 19.56
C ASP A 116 10.93 1.76 18.09
N ASP A 117 11.08 0.57 17.51
CA ASP A 117 11.41 0.36 16.10
C ASP A 117 10.20 0.06 15.22
N THR A 118 8.97 0.19 15.73
CA THR A 118 7.75 0.06 14.91
C THR A 118 7.74 1.13 13.81
N ARG A 119 7.40 0.73 12.59
CA ARG A 119 7.40 1.58 11.39
C ARG A 119 6.01 1.82 10.82
N ALA A 120 5.08 0.92 11.05
CA ALA A 120 3.71 1.06 10.56
C ALA A 120 2.75 0.11 11.29
N VAL A 121 1.45 0.42 11.18
CA VAL A 121 0.35 -0.50 11.47
C VAL A 121 -0.25 -0.95 10.14
N TYR A 122 -0.45 -2.26 9.96
CA TYR A 122 -1.00 -2.85 8.73
C TYR A 122 -2.34 -3.54 9.02
N LEU A 123 -3.38 -3.16 8.26
CA LEU A 123 -4.75 -3.65 8.41
C LEU A 123 -5.32 -4.09 7.05
N GLU A 124 -6.34 -4.95 7.08
CA GLU A 124 -7.27 -5.16 5.96
C GLU A 124 -8.64 -4.59 6.34
N THR A 125 -9.31 -3.92 5.39
CA THR A 125 -10.66 -3.37 5.57
C THR A 125 -11.64 -4.47 5.98
N LEU A 126 -11.49 -5.64 5.41
CA LEU A 126 -12.27 -6.84 5.70
C LEU A 126 -11.33 -8.03 5.87
N GLY A 127 -11.23 -8.53 7.09
CA GLY A 127 -10.32 -9.61 7.46
C GLY A 127 -10.56 -10.91 6.67
N ASN A 128 -9.50 -11.61 6.33
CA ASN A 128 -9.56 -12.81 5.53
C ASN A 128 -8.96 -14.01 6.33
N PRO A 129 -9.72 -15.09 6.60
CA PRO A 129 -11.03 -15.44 6.00
C PRO A 129 -12.26 -15.04 6.82
N ASN A 130 -12.10 -14.45 7.99
CA ASN A 130 -13.17 -14.32 9.00
C ASN A 130 -14.19 -13.21 8.70
N ALA A 131 -13.89 -12.33 7.71
CA ALA A 131 -14.72 -11.18 7.36
C ALA A 131 -14.94 -10.20 8.55
N ASP A 132 -14.03 -10.14 9.49
CA ASP A 132 -14.03 -9.17 10.59
C ASP A 132 -13.61 -7.79 10.11
N ILE A 133 -14.26 -6.77 10.67
CA ILE A 133 -14.05 -5.36 10.29
C ILE A 133 -13.40 -4.64 11.48
N PRO A 134 -12.12 -4.23 11.38
CA PRO A 134 -11.47 -3.47 12.44
C PRO A 134 -12.02 -2.03 12.53
N ASP A 135 -11.97 -1.45 13.71
CA ASP A 135 -12.19 -0.02 13.90
C ASP A 135 -10.96 0.77 13.45
N ILE A 136 -10.93 1.10 12.15
CA ILE A 136 -9.78 1.77 11.53
C ILE A 136 -9.58 3.17 12.11
N ASP A 137 -10.67 3.92 12.40
CA ASP A 137 -10.59 5.26 13.00
C ASP A 137 -9.83 5.21 14.34
N ALA A 138 -10.26 4.32 15.23
CA ALA A 138 -9.65 4.20 16.56
C ALA A 138 -8.19 3.71 16.49
N ILE A 139 -7.89 2.79 15.58
CA ILE A 139 -6.51 2.30 15.37
C ILE A 139 -5.63 3.40 14.77
N ALA A 140 -6.17 4.19 13.84
CA ALA A 140 -5.43 5.30 13.23
C ALA A 140 -5.11 6.40 14.26
N GLU A 141 -6.06 6.77 15.13
CA GLU A 141 -5.79 7.70 16.23
C GLU A 141 -4.66 7.21 17.13
N LEU A 142 -4.67 5.93 17.48
CA LEU A 142 -3.63 5.30 18.33
C LEU A 142 -2.28 5.28 17.62
N ALA A 143 -2.23 4.88 16.35
CA ALA A 143 -1.01 4.83 15.56
C ALA A 143 -0.40 6.22 15.35
N HIS A 144 -1.23 7.20 14.99
CA HIS A 144 -0.79 8.58 14.79
C HIS A 144 -0.29 9.23 16.08
N ALA A 145 -0.91 8.93 17.24
CA ALA A 145 -0.40 9.38 18.54
C ALA A 145 1.02 8.84 18.83
N ALA A 146 1.39 7.71 18.24
CA ALA A 146 2.74 7.13 18.29
C ALA A 146 3.64 7.56 17.10
N GLY A 147 3.16 8.42 16.21
CA GLY A 147 3.88 8.89 15.02
C GLY A 147 4.02 7.83 13.93
N LEU A 148 3.12 6.84 13.89
CA LEU A 148 3.17 5.71 12.97
C LEU A 148 2.12 5.87 11.85
N PRO A 149 2.48 5.60 10.58
CA PRO A 149 1.52 5.53 9.49
C PRO A 149 0.67 4.25 9.56
N VAL A 150 -0.55 4.35 9.05
CA VAL A 150 -1.49 3.23 8.91
C VAL A 150 -1.60 2.83 7.45
N VAL A 151 -1.31 1.57 7.16
CA VAL A 151 -1.45 0.94 5.85
C VAL A 151 -2.71 0.07 5.86
N VAL A 152 -3.62 0.31 4.92
CA VAL A 152 -4.86 -0.47 4.80
C VAL A 152 -4.92 -1.16 3.44
N ASP A 153 -5.03 -2.48 3.44
CA ASP A 153 -5.40 -3.23 2.25
C ASP A 153 -6.92 -3.16 2.05
N ASN A 154 -7.34 -2.37 1.07
CA ASN A 154 -8.74 -2.14 0.75
C ASN A 154 -9.23 -2.99 -0.44
N THR A 155 -8.59 -4.15 -0.67
CA THR A 155 -8.92 -5.03 -1.79
C THR A 155 -10.38 -5.45 -1.80
N PHE A 156 -10.96 -5.82 -0.64
CA PHE A 156 -12.35 -6.24 -0.54
C PHE A 156 -13.34 -5.08 -0.37
N GLY A 157 -12.96 -4.02 0.34
CA GLY A 157 -13.80 -2.83 0.49
C GLY A 157 -13.99 -2.09 -0.83
N THR A 158 -12.94 -1.95 -1.59
CA THR A 158 -12.84 -1.08 -2.78
C THR A 158 -13.21 0.38 -2.46
N PRO A 159 -12.84 1.34 -3.31
CA PRO A 159 -13.22 2.74 -3.10
C PRO A 159 -14.74 2.99 -3.15
N TYR A 160 -15.51 2.00 -3.57
CA TYR A 160 -16.96 2.09 -3.65
C TYR A 160 -17.65 1.88 -2.30
N LEU A 161 -17.21 0.87 -1.53
CA LEU A 161 -17.82 0.55 -0.25
C LEU A 161 -17.15 1.29 0.92
N PHE A 162 -15.85 1.52 0.84
CA PHE A 162 -15.08 2.10 1.92
C PHE A 162 -13.84 2.84 1.39
N ARG A 163 -13.55 4.00 1.94
CA ARG A 163 -12.39 4.82 1.60
C ARG A 163 -11.50 5.00 2.81
N PRO A 164 -10.45 4.20 2.97
CA PRO A 164 -9.62 4.22 4.18
C PRO A 164 -8.99 5.58 4.51
N PHE A 165 -8.70 6.43 3.50
CA PHE A 165 -8.18 7.79 3.75
C PHE A 165 -9.15 8.67 4.53
N GLU A 166 -10.47 8.48 4.39
CA GLU A 166 -11.48 9.18 5.17
C GLU A 166 -11.54 8.71 6.63
N HIS A 167 -10.83 7.60 6.94
CA HIS A 167 -10.75 6.93 8.24
C HIS A 167 -9.33 6.89 8.82
N GLY A 168 -8.46 7.79 8.37
CA GLY A 168 -7.12 7.95 8.94
C GLY A 168 -6.04 7.01 8.38
N ALA A 169 -6.30 6.27 7.30
CA ALA A 169 -5.21 5.57 6.60
C ALA A 169 -4.28 6.58 5.92
N ASP A 170 -2.99 6.28 5.93
CA ASP A 170 -1.95 7.07 5.22
C ASP A 170 -1.59 6.44 3.88
N ILE A 171 -1.69 5.11 3.79
CA ILE A 171 -1.38 4.34 2.60
C ILE A 171 -2.49 3.30 2.39
N VAL A 172 -3.00 3.23 1.17
CA VAL A 172 -3.99 2.22 0.77
C VAL A 172 -3.39 1.34 -0.30
N VAL A 173 -3.51 0.03 -0.13
CA VAL A 173 -3.07 -0.97 -1.13
C VAL A 173 -4.25 -1.76 -1.66
N HIS A 174 -4.13 -2.24 -2.89
CA HIS A 174 -5.14 -3.03 -3.57
C HIS A 174 -4.52 -4.18 -4.36
N SER A 175 -5.18 -5.32 -4.34
CA SER A 175 -5.08 -6.31 -5.41
C SER A 175 -6.20 -6.06 -6.42
N ALA A 176 -5.89 -5.36 -7.51
CA ALA A 176 -6.87 -5.07 -8.56
C ALA A 176 -7.43 -6.32 -9.25
N THR A 177 -6.80 -7.47 -9.06
CA THR A 177 -7.26 -8.79 -9.49
C THR A 177 -8.66 -9.15 -8.98
N LYS A 178 -9.07 -8.58 -7.83
CA LYS A 178 -10.30 -8.91 -7.15
C LYS A 178 -11.45 -8.02 -7.65
N PHE A 179 -12.14 -7.32 -6.75
CA PHE A 179 -13.36 -6.57 -7.08
C PHE A 179 -13.13 -5.35 -7.99
N ILE A 180 -11.94 -4.75 -8.00
CA ILE A 180 -11.63 -3.66 -8.95
C ILE A 180 -11.63 -4.19 -10.38
N GLY A 181 -11.00 -5.34 -10.65
CA GLY A 181 -11.05 -6.01 -11.95
C GLY A 181 -12.42 -6.58 -12.25
N GLY A 182 -13.10 -7.12 -11.26
CA GLY A 182 -14.46 -7.63 -11.33
C GLY A 182 -14.65 -8.92 -12.13
N HIS A 183 -13.56 -9.63 -12.42
CA HIS A 183 -13.58 -10.87 -13.23
C HIS A 183 -12.50 -11.84 -12.75
N GLY A 184 -12.46 -13.03 -13.29
CA GLY A 184 -11.57 -14.12 -12.86
C GLY A 184 -10.29 -14.30 -13.70
N THR A 185 -9.81 -13.28 -14.38
CA THR A 185 -8.59 -13.37 -15.22
C THR A 185 -7.39 -12.78 -14.52
#